data_40f306cd2f4d3326edc8aab648bf2d07
#
_entry.id   40f306cd2f4d3326edc8aab648bf2d07
#
_cell.length_a   1.000
_cell.length_b   1.000
_cell.length_c   1.000
_cell.angle_alpha   90.00
_cell.angle_beta   90.00
_cell.angle_gamma   90.00
#
_symmetry.space_group_name_H-M   'P 1'
#
loop_
_entity.id
_entity.type
_entity.pdbx_description
1 polymer ?
#
loop_
_entity_poly.entity_id
_entity_poly.type
_entity_poly.pdbx_seq_one_letter_code
_entity_poly.pdbx_strand_id
1 'polypeptide(L)' 'MDLKGKIVEVVTSETVYRGKLVEINDEEVHLESESGWIIVPVDRVALIREIDGE' A
#
# COMPACT_ATOMS: atom_id res chain seq x y z
N MET A 1 -11.09 3.60 9.99
CA MET A 1 -11.56 3.06 8.72
C MET A 1 -10.54 2.07 8.18
N ASP A 2 -11.01 0.97 7.66
CA ASP A 2 -10.15 -0.13 7.29
C ASP A 2 -9.96 -0.13 5.78
N LEU A 3 -8.72 -0.01 5.33
CA LEU A 3 -8.41 -0.02 3.91
C LEU A 3 -8.05 -1.40 3.39
N LYS A 4 -8.05 -2.41 4.23
CA LYS A 4 -7.71 -3.76 3.77
C LYS A 4 -8.70 -4.21 2.72
N GLY A 5 -8.17 -4.80 1.67
CA GLY A 5 -8.99 -5.26 0.55
C GLY A 5 -9.25 -4.20 -0.49
N LYS A 6 -8.81 -2.98 -0.26
CA LYS A 6 -9.04 -1.89 -1.21
C LYS A 6 -7.77 -1.61 -1.98
N ILE A 7 -7.95 -1.02 -3.16
CA ILE A 7 -6.81 -0.61 -3.97
C ILE A 7 -6.31 0.71 -3.42
N VAL A 8 -5.03 0.77 -3.13
CA VAL A 8 -4.43 1.94 -2.51
C VAL A 8 -3.16 2.31 -3.24
N GLU A 9 -2.72 3.52 -3.02
CA GLU A 9 -1.38 3.97 -3.37
C GLU A 9 -0.60 4.19 -2.10
N VAL A 10 0.60 3.61 -2.06
CA VAL A 10 1.54 3.84 -0.96
C VAL A 10 2.62 4.75 -1.51
N VAL A 11 2.65 5.97 -1.00
CA VAL A 11 3.57 6.99 -1.48
C VAL A 11 4.79 7.00 -0.58
N THR A 12 5.95 6.87 -1.21
CA THR A 12 7.22 6.98 -0.49
C THR A 12 8.00 8.14 -1.10
N SER A 13 9.15 8.44 -0.50
CA SER A 13 9.96 9.54 -1.02
C SER A 13 10.57 9.22 -2.37
N GLU A 14 10.61 7.95 -2.75
CA GLU A 14 11.29 7.53 -3.97
C GLU A 14 10.34 7.09 -5.05
N THR A 15 9.18 6.59 -4.70
CA THR A 15 8.29 6.04 -5.69
C THR A 15 6.90 5.88 -5.09
N VAL A 16 5.96 5.52 -5.92
CA VAL A 16 4.59 5.25 -5.52
C VAL A 16 4.27 3.81 -5.91
N TYR A 17 3.80 3.04 -4.95
CA TYR A 17 3.37 1.68 -5.19
C TYR A 17 1.85 1.64 -5.21
N ARG A 18 1.31 0.80 -6.06
CA ARG A 18 -0.15 0.65 -6.17
C ARG A 18 -0.50 -0.82 -6.08
N GLY A 19 -1.53 -1.14 -5.33
CA GLY A 19 -2.00 -2.50 -5.24
C GLY A 19 -3.10 -2.62 -4.22
N LYS A 20 -3.56 -3.85 -4.05
CA LYS A 20 -4.57 -4.12 -3.03
C LYS A 20 -3.90 -4.26 -1.68
N LEU A 21 -4.40 -3.54 -0.69
CA LEU A 21 -3.83 -3.60 0.65
C LEU A 21 -4.25 -4.90 1.30
N VAL A 22 -3.28 -5.74 1.61
CA VAL A 22 -3.53 -7.03 2.23
C VAL A 22 -3.30 -6.96 3.73
N GLU A 23 -2.24 -6.26 4.12
CA GLU A 23 -1.89 -6.21 5.53
C GLU A 23 -1.10 -4.94 5.79
N ILE A 24 -1.33 -4.34 6.95
CA ILE A 24 -0.50 -3.25 7.42
C ILE A 24 -0.27 -3.47 8.91
N ASN A 25 0.98 -3.37 9.32
CA ASN A 25 1.32 -3.56 10.72
C ASN A 25 2.36 -2.51 11.09
N ASP A 26 2.97 -2.66 12.26
CA ASP A 26 3.89 -1.64 12.76
C ASP A 26 5.15 -1.53 11.93
N GLU A 27 5.43 -2.52 11.11
CA GLU A 27 6.70 -2.57 10.41
C GLU A 27 6.56 -2.49 8.91
N GLU A 28 5.49 -3.01 8.33
CA GLU A 28 5.40 -3.18 6.89
C GLU A 28 3.99 -3.00 6.40
N VAL A 29 3.91 -2.59 5.13
CA VAL A 29 2.66 -2.57 4.37
C VAL A 29 2.80 -3.61 3.27
N HIS A 30 1.84 -4.50 3.19
CA HIS A 30 1.85 -5.58 2.21
C HIS A 30 0.77 -5.32 1.17
N LEU A 31 1.17 -5.24 -0.08
CA LEU A 31 0.27 -5.02 -1.19
C LEU A 31 0.32 -6.21 -2.13
N GLU A 32 -0.80 -6.47 -2.76
CA GLU A 32 -0.85 -7.46 -3.84
C GLU A 32 -1.09 -6.72 -5.14
N SER A 33 -0.19 -6.88 -6.10
CA SER A 33 -0.30 -6.25 -7.39
C SER A 33 -0.32 -7.31 -8.46
N GLU A 34 -0.53 -6.87 -9.70
CA GLU A 34 -0.49 -7.81 -10.82
C GLU A 34 0.89 -8.39 -11.01
N SER A 35 1.90 -7.68 -10.57
CA SER A 35 3.28 -8.16 -10.69
C SER A 35 3.71 -9.04 -9.53
N GLY A 36 2.85 -9.19 -8.53
CA GLY A 36 3.17 -9.98 -7.36
C GLY A 36 3.10 -9.16 -6.09
N TRP A 37 3.73 -9.66 -5.05
CA TRP A 37 3.69 -9.02 -3.73
C TRP A 37 4.64 -7.84 -3.67
N ILE A 38 4.19 -6.78 -3.00
CA ILE A 38 5.02 -5.62 -2.71
C ILE A 38 5.00 -5.43 -1.20
N ILE A 39 6.17 -5.36 -0.60
CA ILE A 39 6.29 -5.14 0.84
C ILE A 39 7.07 -3.85 1.04
N VAL A 40 6.45 -2.87 1.70
CA VAL A 40 7.02 -1.55 1.89
C VAL A 40 7.22 -1.33 3.37
N PRO A 41 8.46 -1.04 3.82
CA PRO A 41 8.67 -0.71 5.23
C PRO A 41 7.87 0.53 5.62
N VAL A 42 7.22 0.46 6.75
CA VAL A 42 6.35 1.55 7.19
C VAL A 42 7.12 2.86 7.34
N ASP A 43 8.37 2.79 7.78
CA ASP A 43 9.13 4.01 7.99
C ASP A 43 9.53 4.70 6.69
N ARG A 44 9.27 4.07 5.55
CA ARG A 44 9.45 4.74 4.26
C ARG A 44 8.18 5.33 3.70
N VAL A 45 7.07 5.08 4.33
CA VAL A 45 5.77 5.49 3.80
C VAL A 45 5.49 6.92 4.21
N ALA A 46 5.26 7.78 3.22
CA ALA A 46 4.83 9.14 3.49
C ALA A 46 3.32 9.19 3.72
N LEU A 47 2.57 8.50 2.87
CA LEU A 47 1.13 8.37 3.08
C LEU A 47 0.60 7.20 2.29
N ILE A 48 -0.59 6.77 2.66
CA ILE A 48 -1.34 5.76 1.94
C ILE A 48 -2.71 6.36 1.64
N ARG A 49 -3.16 6.23 0.40
CA ARG A 49 -4.47 6.75 0.05
C ARG A 49 -5.22 5.73 -0.80
N GLU A 50 -6.51 5.72 -0.62
CA GLU A 50 -7.38 4.86 -1.40
C GLU A 50 -7.58 5.46 -2.78
N ILE A 51 -7.47 4.62 -3.80
CA ILE A 51 -7.76 5.04 -5.15
C ILE A 51 -8.88 4.18 -5.69
N ASP A 52 -9.97 4.23 -5.05
CA ASP A 52 -11.09 3.44 -5.39
C ASP A 52 -11.63 3.95 -6.68
N GLY A 53 -11.40 3.32 -7.69
CA GLY A 53 -11.83 3.77 -8.95
C GLY A 53 -13.31 3.86 -9.12
N GLU A 54 -13.97 3.66 -8.49
CA GLU A 54 -15.24 3.80 -8.76
C GLU A 54 -15.81 3.93 -8.73
#